data_6117ebd304551851d8063a46f5a04bee
#
_entry.id   6117ebd304551851d8063a46f5a04bee
#
_cell.length_a   1.000
_cell.length_b   1.000
_cell.length_c   1.000
_cell.angle_alpha   90.00
_cell.angle_beta   90.00
_cell.angle_gamma   90.00
#
_symmetry.space_group_name_H-M   'P 1'
#
loop_
_entity.id
_entity.type
_entity.pdbx_description
1 polymer ?
#
loop_
_entity_poly.entity_id
_entity_poly.type
_entity_poly.pdbx_seq_one_letter_code
_entity_poly.pdbx_strand_id
1 'polypeptide(L)'
;MLLEFSCSNYKAIKEKIVFSMVAGSDKSHQEELYEFDDYRVSRITSVYGANGAGKSTLIDAVGYLGFLVRECVKFQEGDKIPRTPHKLSAEEPTAFDIQFVVDGIRYAYGFSMNDVEFLDEYLYHFPSGRQAKIFEREGTKFSYGIKYKKELSQLESKTKSNKLFLTTAEAWCSLKEIIHPFRFFKEELVVHGIGPDNWFEYSAEQIRTNFGMKQILVVFMQKIGIPIKDIQVKIENRQLTTQDMPLELLNKVQMLTGMGSLQTIEVKFVYKDYILNINEESQGTQKLFKLLCPFIDVLV
;
A
#
# COMPACT_ATOMS: atom_id res chain seq x y z
N MET A 1 7.59 8.47 -4.24
CA MET A 1 6.61 9.07 -5.16
C MET A 1 6.34 8.10 -6.32
N LEU A 2 5.08 7.78 -6.61
CA LEU A 2 4.69 6.91 -7.74
C LEU A 2 4.74 7.69 -9.06
N LEU A 3 5.32 7.11 -10.11
CA LEU A 3 5.30 7.66 -11.48
C LEU A 3 4.36 6.88 -12.38
N GLU A 4 4.50 5.57 -12.41
CA GLU A 4 3.72 4.69 -13.28
C GLU A 4 3.54 3.32 -12.64
N PHE A 5 2.39 2.72 -12.85
CA PHE A 5 2.09 1.35 -12.47
C PHE A 5 1.41 0.63 -13.63
N SER A 6 1.76 -0.61 -13.85
CA SER A 6 1.01 -1.46 -14.77
C SER A 6 0.82 -2.86 -14.20
N CYS A 7 -0.26 -3.49 -14.62
CA CYS A 7 -0.51 -4.89 -14.31
C CYS A 7 -1.25 -5.57 -15.45
N SER A 8 -1.13 -6.89 -15.50
CA SER A 8 -1.89 -7.76 -16.41
C SER A 8 -2.30 -9.04 -15.70
N ASN A 9 -3.37 -9.63 -16.17
CA ASN A 9 -3.94 -10.88 -15.67
C ASN A 9 -4.15 -10.89 -14.15
N TYR A 10 -4.86 -9.88 -13.64
CA TYR A 10 -5.17 -9.76 -12.22
C TYR A 10 -6.65 -9.44 -11.98
N LYS A 11 -7.38 -10.32 -11.30
CA LYS A 11 -8.83 -10.18 -10.99
C LYS A 11 -9.66 -9.81 -12.23
N ALA A 12 -10.20 -8.59 -12.29
CA ALA A 12 -10.99 -8.09 -13.42
C ALA A 12 -10.13 -7.56 -14.57
N ILE A 13 -8.83 -7.43 -14.41
CA ILE A 13 -7.89 -6.93 -15.41
C ILE A 13 -7.32 -8.13 -16.18
N LYS A 14 -7.69 -8.27 -17.46
CA LYS A 14 -7.16 -9.30 -18.36
C LYS A 14 -5.89 -8.82 -19.05
N GLU A 15 -6.04 -7.83 -19.90
CA GLU A 15 -4.94 -7.24 -20.67
C GLU A 15 -4.13 -6.27 -19.82
N LYS A 16 -2.90 -5.96 -20.25
CA LYS A 16 -2.04 -4.99 -19.57
C LYS A 16 -2.70 -3.61 -19.56
N ILE A 17 -2.90 -3.07 -18.36
CA ILE A 17 -3.28 -1.68 -18.15
C ILE A 17 -2.09 -0.89 -17.62
N VAL A 18 -2.06 0.39 -17.93
CA VAL A 18 -1.05 1.35 -17.45
C VAL A 18 -1.75 2.49 -16.75
N PHE A 19 -1.33 2.76 -15.52
CA PHE A 19 -1.75 3.90 -14.72
C PHE A 19 -0.54 4.81 -14.53
N SER A 20 -0.64 6.06 -15.00
CA SER A 20 0.46 7.02 -14.94
C SER A 20 0.08 8.25 -14.14
N MET A 21 0.97 8.66 -13.25
CA MET A 21 0.91 9.94 -12.53
C MET A 21 1.66 11.04 -13.29
N VAL A 22 2.37 10.71 -14.39
CA VAL A 22 3.09 11.68 -15.22
C VAL A 22 2.08 12.52 -15.99
N ALA A 23 2.19 13.84 -15.85
CA ALA A 23 1.30 14.78 -16.51
C ALA A 23 1.51 14.78 -18.02
N GLY A 24 0.43 14.92 -18.76
CA GLY A 24 0.45 15.05 -20.23
C GLY A 24 1.01 16.40 -20.70
N SER A 25 0.77 16.71 -21.96
CA SER A 25 1.25 17.95 -22.60
C SER A 25 0.48 19.22 -22.21
N ASP A 26 -0.61 19.10 -21.47
CA ASP A 26 -1.37 20.23 -20.95
C ASP A 26 -0.49 21.09 -20.02
N LYS A 27 -0.59 22.41 -20.18
CA LYS A 27 0.17 23.40 -19.42
C LYS A 27 -0.68 24.15 -18.40
N SER A 28 -1.96 23.80 -18.23
CA SER A 28 -2.79 24.34 -17.15
C SER A 28 -2.37 23.77 -15.80
N HIS A 29 -2.55 24.54 -14.73
CA HIS A 29 -2.30 24.11 -13.35
C HIS A 29 -0.90 23.55 -13.08
N GLN A 30 0.13 24.16 -13.68
CA GLN A 30 1.52 23.71 -13.51
C GLN A 30 1.99 23.80 -12.03
N GLU A 31 1.46 24.73 -11.29
CA GLU A 31 1.71 24.93 -9.85
C GLU A 31 1.25 23.75 -8.97
N GLU A 32 0.36 22.89 -9.49
CA GLU A 32 -0.14 21.70 -8.81
C GLU A 32 0.69 20.45 -9.10
N LEU A 33 1.65 20.56 -10.02
CA LEU A 33 2.53 19.46 -10.41
C LEU A 33 3.82 19.46 -9.59
N TYR A 34 4.36 18.29 -9.38
CA TYR A 34 5.71 18.11 -8.85
C TYR A 34 6.68 17.90 -10.02
N GLU A 35 7.76 18.68 -10.08
CA GLU A 35 8.80 18.51 -11.08
C GLU A 35 9.89 17.57 -10.56
N PHE A 36 10.23 16.56 -11.36
CA PHE A 36 11.31 15.63 -11.09
C PHE A 36 12.03 15.28 -12.39
N ASP A 37 13.28 15.63 -12.53
CA ASP A 37 14.04 15.56 -13.78
C ASP A 37 13.22 16.19 -14.94
N ASP A 38 12.99 15.44 -16.02
CA ASP A 38 12.17 15.86 -17.15
C ASP A 38 10.68 15.51 -16.97
N TYR A 39 10.26 15.02 -15.80
CA TYR A 39 8.89 14.63 -15.53
C TYR A 39 8.13 15.69 -14.75
N ARG A 40 6.88 15.92 -15.14
CA ARG A 40 5.88 16.63 -14.35
C ARG A 40 4.91 15.60 -13.83
N VAL A 41 4.76 15.52 -12.53
CA VAL A 41 4.01 14.46 -11.86
C VAL A 41 2.82 15.04 -11.12
N SER A 42 1.62 14.50 -11.36
CA SER A 42 0.42 14.88 -10.65
C SER A 42 0.50 14.47 -9.17
N ARG A 43 0.15 15.39 -8.28
CA ARG A 43 0.06 15.08 -6.84
C ARG A 43 -1.18 14.28 -6.51
N ILE A 44 -2.25 14.45 -7.29
CA ILE A 44 -3.54 13.78 -7.11
C ILE A 44 -4.03 13.30 -8.47
N THR A 45 -4.54 12.08 -8.51
CA THR A 45 -5.20 11.53 -9.69
C THR A 45 -6.52 10.87 -9.29
N SER A 46 -7.56 11.10 -10.07
CA SER A 46 -8.86 10.49 -9.89
C SER A 46 -9.15 9.47 -10.98
N VAL A 47 -9.64 8.30 -10.61
CA VAL A 47 -10.00 7.22 -11.53
C VAL A 47 -11.51 7.13 -11.66
N TYR A 48 -12.03 7.39 -12.86
CA TYR A 48 -13.45 7.33 -13.18
C TYR A 48 -13.77 6.19 -14.14
N GLY A 49 -14.99 5.71 -14.11
CA GLY A 49 -15.49 4.67 -15.02
C GLY A 49 -16.77 4.02 -14.52
N ALA A 50 -17.41 3.22 -15.35
CA ALA A 50 -18.63 2.50 -15.03
C ALA A 50 -18.44 1.52 -13.84
N ASN A 51 -19.55 1.10 -13.23
CA ASN A 51 -19.49 0.06 -12.20
C ASN A 51 -19.02 -1.24 -12.86
N GLY A 52 -18.13 -1.96 -12.18
CA GLY A 52 -17.52 -3.17 -12.71
C GLY A 52 -16.33 -2.94 -13.68
N ALA A 53 -15.98 -1.70 -14.03
CA ALA A 53 -14.87 -1.39 -14.96
C ALA A 53 -13.44 -1.63 -14.40
N GLY A 54 -13.31 -2.19 -13.20
CA GLY A 54 -12.00 -2.53 -12.63
C GLY A 54 -11.32 -1.41 -11.84
N LYS A 55 -11.98 -0.27 -11.56
CA LYS A 55 -11.39 0.84 -10.77
C LYS A 55 -10.81 0.39 -9.43
N SER A 56 -11.60 -0.36 -8.66
CA SER A 56 -11.16 -0.91 -7.37
C SER A 56 -10.08 -1.96 -7.54
N THR A 57 -10.12 -2.72 -8.64
CA THR A 57 -9.11 -3.73 -8.97
C THR A 57 -7.75 -3.08 -9.24
N LEU A 58 -7.73 -1.88 -9.86
CA LEU A 58 -6.49 -1.14 -10.08
C LEU A 58 -5.80 -0.79 -8.75
N ILE A 59 -6.54 -0.21 -7.82
CA ILE A 59 -6.01 0.16 -6.49
C ILE A 59 -5.57 -1.09 -5.71
N ASP A 60 -6.39 -2.14 -5.76
CA ASP A 60 -6.08 -3.43 -5.14
C ASP A 60 -4.81 -4.07 -5.74
N ALA A 61 -4.60 -3.94 -7.06
CA ALA A 61 -3.40 -4.44 -7.74
C ALA A 61 -2.11 -3.75 -7.24
N VAL A 62 -2.16 -2.43 -7.04
CA VAL A 62 -1.03 -1.68 -6.43
C VAL A 62 -0.76 -2.18 -5.01
N GLY A 63 -1.81 -2.37 -4.22
CA GLY A 63 -1.70 -2.91 -2.85
C GLY A 63 -1.14 -4.32 -2.82
N TYR A 64 -1.58 -5.16 -3.75
CA TYR A 64 -1.14 -6.55 -3.86
C TYR A 64 0.33 -6.67 -4.27
N LEU A 65 0.81 -5.84 -5.21
CA LEU A 65 2.24 -5.73 -5.51
C LEU A 65 3.05 -5.42 -4.24
N GLY A 66 2.66 -4.39 -3.52
CA GLY A 66 3.33 -4.01 -2.26
C GLY A 66 3.25 -5.11 -1.19
N PHE A 67 2.12 -5.81 -1.10
CA PHE A 67 1.96 -6.98 -0.21
C PHE A 67 2.97 -8.07 -0.55
N LEU A 68 3.10 -8.47 -1.82
CA LEU A 68 4.05 -9.50 -2.22
C LEU A 68 5.49 -9.12 -1.89
N VAL A 69 5.90 -7.89 -2.17
CA VAL A 69 7.26 -7.41 -1.84
C VAL A 69 7.54 -7.47 -0.33
N ARG A 70 6.57 -7.12 0.50
CA ARG A 70 6.76 -7.15 1.96
C ARG A 70 6.67 -8.55 2.58
N GLU A 71 5.78 -9.38 2.07
CA GLU A 71 5.33 -10.59 2.78
C GLU A 71 5.89 -11.90 2.19
N CYS A 72 6.37 -11.92 0.93
CA CYS A 72 6.84 -13.16 0.32
C CYS A 72 8.05 -13.79 1.05
N VAL A 73 8.76 -13.02 1.86
CA VAL A 73 9.82 -13.55 2.74
C VAL A 73 9.29 -14.63 3.69
N LYS A 74 8.03 -14.54 4.10
CA LYS A 74 7.37 -15.47 5.03
C LYS A 74 6.93 -16.79 4.36
N PHE A 75 6.88 -16.84 3.03
CA PHE A 75 6.46 -18.06 2.33
C PHE A 75 7.45 -19.18 2.58
N GLN A 76 6.94 -20.36 2.89
CA GLN A 76 7.76 -21.55 3.02
C GLN A 76 8.05 -22.16 1.64
N GLU A 77 9.04 -23.02 1.54
CA GLU A 77 9.31 -23.75 0.32
C GLU A 77 8.12 -24.65 -0.05
N GLY A 78 7.61 -24.49 -1.26
CA GLY A 78 6.42 -25.21 -1.74
C GLY A 78 5.08 -24.52 -1.46
N ASP A 79 5.06 -23.41 -0.70
CA ASP A 79 3.85 -22.61 -0.55
C ASP A 79 3.44 -22.00 -1.89
N LYS A 80 2.14 -22.01 -2.16
CA LYS A 80 1.60 -21.32 -3.32
C LYS A 80 1.63 -19.79 -3.11
N ILE A 81 1.91 -19.08 -4.18
CA ILE A 81 1.73 -17.63 -4.22
C ILE A 81 0.23 -17.37 -4.30
N PRO A 82 -0.35 -16.55 -3.39
CA PRO A 82 -1.81 -16.31 -3.33
C PRO A 82 -2.29 -15.43 -4.50
N ARG A 83 -2.21 -15.95 -5.72
CA ARG A 83 -2.55 -15.26 -6.97
C ARG A 83 -4.05 -15.32 -7.25
N THR A 84 -4.59 -14.26 -7.83
CA THR A 84 -5.96 -14.20 -8.33
C THR A 84 -5.96 -13.74 -9.79
N PRO A 85 -5.72 -14.63 -10.74
CA PRO A 85 -5.67 -14.29 -12.17
C PRO A 85 -7.07 -13.97 -12.69
N HIS A 86 -7.12 -13.38 -13.89
CA HIS A 86 -8.37 -13.20 -14.62
C HIS A 86 -8.93 -14.58 -15.01
N LYS A 87 -10.21 -14.80 -14.81
CA LYS A 87 -10.84 -16.13 -14.97
C LYS A 87 -10.69 -16.75 -16.36
N LEU A 88 -10.56 -15.92 -17.40
CA LEU A 88 -10.36 -16.40 -18.78
C LEU A 88 -8.88 -16.59 -19.16
N SER A 89 -7.96 -16.29 -18.27
CA SER A 89 -6.51 -16.39 -18.46
C SER A 89 -5.82 -17.02 -17.25
N ALA A 90 -6.47 -17.98 -16.59
CA ALA A 90 -6.00 -18.54 -15.33
C ALA A 90 -4.61 -19.18 -15.44
N GLU A 91 -4.27 -19.75 -16.59
CA GLU A 91 -2.99 -20.40 -16.85
C GLU A 91 -1.88 -19.42 -17.24
N GLU A 92 -2.23 -18.18 -17.62
CA GLU A 92 -1.25 -17.16 -17.99
C GLU A 92 -0.63 -16.51 -16.74
N PRO A 93 0.62 -16.02 -16.83
CA PRO A 93 1.25 -15.29 -15.73
C PRO A 93 0.51 -14.02 -15.36
N THR A 94 0.52 -13.68 -14.08
CA THR A 94 0.18 -12.33 -13.60
C THR A 94 1.45 -11.51 -13.56
N ALA A 95 1.44 -10.30 -14.11
CA ALA A 95 2.61 -9.42 -14.13
C ALA A 95 2.30 -8.05 -13.54
N PHE A 96 3.31 -7.48 -12.89
CA PHE A 96 3.29 -6.15 -12.31
C PHE A 96 4.57 -5.39 -12.68
N ASP A 97 4.43 -4.12 -13.06
CA ASP A 97 5.54 -3.21 -13.22
C ASP A 97 5.23 -1.90 -12.48
N ILE A 98 6.23 -1.27 -11.91
CA ILE A 98 6.09 0.01 -11.22
C ILE A 98 7.33 0.88 -11.43
N GLN A 99 7.11 2.17 -11.70
CA GLN A 99 8.15 3.18 -11.70
C GLN A 99 7.87 4.18 -10.58
N PHE A 100 8.89 4.48 -9.80
CA PHE A 100 8.77 5.35 -8.65
C PHE A 100 10.06 6.09 -8.35
N VAL A 101 9.97 7.13 -7.55
CA VAL A 101 11.12 7.90 -7.07
C VAL A 101 11.20 7.77 -5.55
N VAL A 102 12.38 7.44 -5.06
CA VAL A 102 12.72 7.44 -3.64
C VAL A 102 14.10 8.07 -3.46
N ASP A 103 14.26 8.95 -2.47
CA ASP A 103 15.49 9.73 -2.21
C ASP A 103 16.06 10.42 -3.46
N GLY A 104 15.19 10.96 -4.31
CA GLY A 104 15.59 11.66 -5.53
C GLY A 104 16.13 10.77 -6.65
N ILE A 105 16.00 9.45 -6.55
CA ILE A 105 16.42 8.48 -7.58
C ILE A 105 15.20 7.76 -8.11
N ARG A 106 15.05 7.71 -9.44
CA ARG A 106 14.02 6.93 -10.10
C ARG A 106 14.42 5.45 -10.14
N TYR A 107 13.46 4.60 -9.85
CA TYR A 107 13.55 3.15 -9.97
C TYR A 107 12.46 2.60 -10.88
N ALA A 108 12.77 1.51 -11.58
CA ALA A 108 11.80 0.66 -12.27
C ALA A 108 11.93 -0.76 -11.74
N TYR A 109 10.84 -1.30 -11.25
CA TYR A 109 10.77 -2.63 -10.67
C TYR A 109 9.58 -3.39 -11.23
N GLY A 110 9.75 -4.66 -11.50
CA GLY A 110 8.66 -5.49 -11.95
C GLY A 110 8.95 -6.97 -11.81
N PHE A 111 7.89 -7.76 -11.88
CA PHE A 111 7.97 -9.22 -11.85
C PHE A 111 6.74 -9.84 -12.50
N SER A 112 6.88 -11.09 -12.95
CA SER A 112 5.76 -11.95 -13.30
C SER A 112 5.77 -13.24 -12.48
N MET A 113 4.60 -13.85 -12.32
CA MET A 113 4.44 -15.02 -11.48
C MET A 113 3.31 -15.92 -11.96
N ASN A 114 3.42 -17.21 -11.60
CA ASN A 114 2.32 -18.15 -11.59
C ASN A 114 1.93 -18.52 -10.13
N ASP A 115 1.19 -19.59 -9.93
CA ASP A 115 0.72 -19.99 -8.59
C ASP A 115 1.85 -20.55 -7.69
N VAL A 116 3.01 -20.88 -8.25
CA VAL A 116 4.08 -21.59 -7.52
C VAL A 116 5.41 -20.86 -7.51
N GLU A 117 5.67 -19.97 -8.48
CA GLU A 117 6.96 -19.31 -8.62
C GLU A 117 6.87 -17.94 -9.28
N PHE A 118 7.88 -17.10 -9.00
CA PHE A 118 8.17 -15.90 -9.75
C PHE A 118 8.98 -16.29 -10.98
N LEU A 119 8.45 -15.97 -12.17
CA LEU A 119 9.01 -16.35 -13.46
C LEU A 119 10.14 -15.42 -13.89
N ASP A 120 9.93 -14.13 -13.69
CA ASP A 120 10.91 -13.08 -13.91
C ASP A 120 10.81 -12.01 -12.82
N GLU A 121 11.89 -11.28 -12.65
CA GLU A 121 11.97 -10.13 -11.73
C GLU A 121 13.11 -9.22 -12.17
N TYR A 122 12.91 -7.90 -12.12
CA TYR A 122 13.96 -6.94 -12.45
C TYR A 122 13.93 -5.72 -11.54
N LEU A 123 15.09 -5.12 -11.35
CA LEU A 123 15.24 -3.81 -10.72
C LEU A 123 16.27 -2.99 -11.48
N TYR A 124 15.83 -1.82 -11.93
CA TYR A 124 16.69 -0.79 -12.52
C TYR A 124 16.62 0.49 -11.71
N HIS A 125 17.65 1.30 -11.78
CA HIS A 125 17.65 2.67 -11.28
C HIS A 125 18.18 3.64 -12.34
N PHE A 126 17.97 4.95 -12.12
CA PHE A 126 18.30 5.98 -13.09
C PHE A 126 19.09 7.11 -12.40
N PRO A 127 20.34 6.88 -11.95
CA PRO A 127 21.10 7.82 -11.11
C PRO A 127 21.48 9.13 -11.82
N SER A 128 21.35 9.23 -13.12
CA SER A 128 21.63 10.43 -13.90
C SER A 128 20.71 10.46 -15.13
N GLY A 129 19.45 10.10 -14.95
CA GLY A 129 18.48 9.98 -16.03
C GLY A 129 18.68 8.77 -16.95
N ARG A 130 19.79 8.05 -16.86
CA ARG A 130 20.12 6.86 -17.65
C ARG A 130 19.83 5.58 -16.88
N GLN A 131 19.17 4.63 -17.57
CA GLN A 131 18.89 3.32 -16.99
C GLN A 131 20.17 2.56 -16.68
N ALA A 132 20.27 2.09 -15.45
CA ALA A 132 21.32 1.19 -15.01
C ALA A 132 20.70 -0.04 -14.32
N LYS A 133 21.14 -1.22 -14.74
CA LYS A 133 20.68 -2.48 -14.16
C LYS A 133 21.24 -2.67 -12.78
N ILE A 134 20.38 -3.01 -11.82
CA ILE A 134 20.78 -3.54 -10.52
C ILE A 134 20.78 -5.05 -10.62
N PHE A 135 19.64 -5.67 -10.94
CA PHE A 135 19.53 -7.08 -11.24
C PHE A 135 18.38 -7.38 -12.21
N GLU A 136 18.47 -8.54 -12.84
CA GLU A 136 17.38 -9.23 -13.53
C GLU A 136 17.44 -10.71 -13.15
N ARG A 137 16.28 -11.32 -13.07
CA ARG A 137 16.08 -12.73 -12.83
C ARG A 137 15.11 -13.30 -13.84
N GLU A 138 15.42 -14.44 -14.39
CA GLU A 138 14.54 -15.24 -15.25
C GLU A 138 14.60 -16.70 -14.75
N GLY A 139 13.56 -17.11 -14.04
CA GLY A 139 13.54 -18.38 -13.31
C GLY A 139 14.70 -18.48 -12.31
N THR A 140 15.65 -19.34 -12.60
CA THR A 140 16.88 -19.54 -11.79
C THR A 140 18.10 -18.82 -12.32
N LYS A 141 17.97 -18.08 -13.43
CA LYS A 141 19.09 -17.33 -14.03
C LYS A 141 19.06 -15.91 -13.54
N PHE A 142 20.20 -15.43 -13.05
CA PHE A 142 20.36 -14.06 -12.58
C PHE A 142 21.40 -13.31 -13.41
N SER A 143 21.15 -12.04 -13.61
CA SER A 143 22.12 -11.11 -14.19
C SER A 143 22.15 -9.81 -13.42
N TYR A 144 23.34 -9.20 -13.30
CA TYR A 144 23.58 -8.06 -12.44
C TYR A 144 24.31 -6.94 -13.16
N GLY A 145 24.08 -5.72 -12.73
CA GLY A 145 24.99 -4.64 -13.04
C GLY A 145 26.39 -4.93 -12.47
N ILE A 146 27.42 -4.54 -13.19
CA ILE A 146 28.82 -4.85 -12.85
C ILE A 146 29.14 -4.49 -11.39
N LYS A 147 28.67 -3.33 -10.94
CA LYS A 147 28.87 -2.80 -9.57
C LYS A 147 28.28 -3.70 -8.48
N TYR A 148 27.18 -4.39 -8.78
CA TYR A 148 26.37 -5.12 -7.77
C TYR A 148 26.62 -6.64 -7.77
N LYS A 149 27.26 -7.16 -8.83
CA LYS A 149 27.42 -8.60 -9.06
C LYS A 149 28.08 -9.31 -7.86
N LYS A 150 29.14 -8.73 -7.30
CA LYS A 150 29.91 -9.35 -6.20
C LYS A 150 29.06 -9.63 -4.96
N GLU A 151 28.16 -8.70 -4.60
CA GLU A 151 27.33 -8.82 -3.41
C GLU A 151 26.06 -9.61 -3.68
N LEU A 152 25.38 -9.33 -4.80
CA LEU A 152 24.07 -9.91 -5.07
C LEU A 152 24.14 -11.37 -5.50
N SER A 153 25.20 -11.81 -6.24
CA SER A 153 25.30 -13.21 -6.69
C SER A 153 25.39 -14.23 -5.54
N GLN A 154 25.84 -13.81 -4.37
CA GLN A 154 25.88 -14.67 -3.18
C GLN A 154 24.50 -14.98 -2.59
N LEU A 155 23.47 -14.26 -3.03
CA LEU A 155 22.09 -14.37 -2.53
C LEU A 155 21.20 -15.26 -3.41
N GLU A 156 21.69 -15.69 -4.59
CA GLU A 156 20.93 -16.54 -5.50
C GLU A 156 20.46 -17.82 -4.81
N SER A 157 21.34 -18.52 -4.13
CA SER A 157 21.01 -19.77 -3.42
C SER A 157 20.06 -19.60 -2.24
N LYS A 158 19.89 -18.36 -1.73
CA LYS A 158 18.96 -18.04 -0.65
C LYS A 158 17.57 -17.66 -1.17
N THR A 159 17.45 -17.38 -2.47
CA THR A 159 16.19 -16.97 -3.10
C THR A 159 15.46 -18.20 -3.64
N LYS A 160 14.40 -18.60 -2.95
CA LYS A 160 13.53 -19.68 -3.40
C LYS A 160 12.66 -19.22 -4.58
N SER A 161 12.11 -20.16 -5.35
CA SER A 161 11.31 -19.86 -6.55
C SER A 161 10.08 -18.99 -6.23
N ASN A 162 9.47 -19.19 -5.06
CA ASN A 162 8.30 -18.47 -4.60
C ASN A 162 8.63 -17.18 -3.77
N LYS A 163 9.88 -16.70 -3.84
CA LYS A 163 10.33 -15.46 -3.19
C LYS A 163 10.88 -14.48 -4.21
N LEU A 164 10.61 -13.21 -3.98
CA LEU A 164 11.21 -12.11 -4.74
C LEU A 164 12.67 -11.92 -4.32
N PHE A 165 13.52 -11.67 -5.30
CA PHE A 165 14.95 -11.43 -5.06
C PHE A 165 15.18 -10.10 -4.34
N LEU A 166 14.41 -9.06 -4.65
CA LEU A 166 14.47 -7.78 -3.94
C LEU A 166 14.28 -7.99 -2.43
N THR A 167 13.27 -8.77 -2.03
CA THR A 167 12.97 -9.05 -0.62
C THR A 167 14.08 -9.88 0.04
N THR A 168 14.63 -10.86 -0.68
CA THR A 168 15.77 -11.65 -0.20
C THR A 168 17.01 -10.77 -0.06
N ALA A 169 17.27 -9.91 -1.04
CA ALA A 169 18.46 -9.05 -1.04
C ALA A 169 18.41 -8.01 0.09
N GLU A 170 17.25 -7.42 0.36
CA GLU A 170 17.08 -6.47 1.48
C GLU A 170 17.45 -7.11 2.81
N ALA A 171 17.03 -8.35 3.05
CA ALA A 171 17.32 -9.04 4.31
C ALA A 171 18.80 -9.37 4.55
N TRP A 172 19.64 -9.37 3.50
CA TRP A 172 21.00 -9.89 3.55
C TRP A 172 22.09 -8.95 3.04
N CYS A 173 21.77 -7.80 2.43
CA CYS A 173 22.75 -6.84 1.96
C CYS A 173 22.47 -5.42 2.44
N SER A 174 23.49 -4.56 2.40
CA SER A 174 23.41 -3.17 2.84
C SER A 174 23.48 -2.18 1.67
N LEU A 175 23.23 -2.64 0.44
CA LEU A 175 23.22 -1.79 -0.74
C LEU A 175 22.06 -0.81 -0.70
N LYS A 176 22.32 0.47 -0.79
CA LYS A 176 21.28 1.51 -0.84
C LYS A 176 20.32 1.29 -2.01
N GLU A 177 20.84 0.82 -3.12
CA GLU A 177 20.09 0.52 -4.34
C GLU A 177 19.12 -0.68 -4.19
N ILE A 178 19.18 -1.41 -3.07
CA ILE A 178 18.22 -2.44 -2.65
C ILE A 178 17.34 -1.90 -1.51
N ILE A 179 17.93 -1.28 -0.50
CA ILE A 179 17.22 -0.80 0.70
C ILE A 179 16.21 0.30 0.33
N HIS A 180 16.58 1.28 -0.51
CA HIS A 180 15.69 2.40 -0.86
C HIS A 180 14.44 1.94 -1.62
N PRO A 181 14.52 1.13 -2.71
CA PRO A 181 13.31 0.62 -3.36
C PRO A 181 12.47 -0.28 -2.45
N PHE A 182 13.08 -1.09 -1.59
CA PHE A 182 12.30 -1.90 -0.63
C PHE A 182 11.59 -1.01 0.40
N ARG A 183 12.26 0.03 0.93
CA ARG A 183 11.65 1.01 1.83
C ARG A 183 10.44 1.70 1.21
N PHE A 184 10.49 2.03 -0.10
CA PHE A 184 9.33 2.58 -0.79
C PHE A 184 8.09 1.69 -0.64
N PHE A 185 8.22 0.38 -0.84
CA PHE A 185 7.10 -0.56 -0.68
C PHE A 185 6.69 -0.75 0.79
N LYS A 186 7.61 -0.61 1.72
CA LYS A 186 7.38 -0.82 3.14
C LYS A 186 6.74 0.38 3.83
N GLU A 187 7.16 1.58 3.49
CA GLU A 187 6.87 2.80 4.26
C GLU A 187 6.12 3.87 3.44
N GLU A 188 6.39 3.99 2.14
CA GLU A 188 5.86 5.09 1.33
C GLU A 188 4.64 4.68 0.49
N LEU A 189 4.60 3.43 -0.01
CA LEU A 189 3.48 2.91 -0.78
C LEU A 189 2.37 2.41 0.16
N VAL A 190 1.53 3.33 0.59
CA VAL A 190 0.39 3.02 1.44
C VAL A 190 -0.86 2.90 0.58
N VAL A 191 -1.49 1.73 0.59
CA VAL A 191 -2.75 1.48 -0.11
C VAL A 191 -3.82 1.15 0.90
N HIS A 192 -4.79 2.01 0.98
CA HIS A 192 -5.95 1.79 1.81
C HIS A 192 -7.01 1.05 1.01
N GLY A 193 -7.20 -0.21 1.33
CA GLY A 193 -8.19 -1.07 0.68
C GLY A 193 -9.62 -0.54 0.85
N ILE A 194 -10.51 -0.96 -0.06
CA ILE A 194 -11.95 -0.67 -0.02
C ILE A 194 -12.64 -1.52 1.06
N GLY A 195 -11.88 -2.08 1.99
CA GLY A 195 -12.41 -2.81 3.13
C GLY A 195 -13.07 -1.86 4.14
N PRO A 196 -14.06 -2.34 4.90
CA PRO A 196 -14.62 -1.56 5.98
C PRO A 196 -13.55 -1.31 7.06
N ASP A 197 -13.40 -0.08 7.46
CA ASP A 197 -12.99 0.38 8.77
C ASP A 197 -11.51 0.55 9.15
N ASN A 198 -10.51 0.15 8.36
CA ASN A 198 -9.11 0.47 8.71
C ASN A 198 -8.86 1.98 8.83
N TRP A 199 -9.59 2.81 8.07
CA TRP A 199 -9.52 4.27 8.14
C TRP A 199 -10.13 4.83 9.42
N PHE A 200 -11.12 4.15 9.98
CA PHE A 200 -11.72 4.54 11.24
C PHE A 200 -10.72 4.39 12.39
N GLU A 201 -10.08 3.24 12.48
CA GLU A 201 -9.04 2.96 13.49
C GLU A 201 -7.85 3.92 13.32
N TYR A 202 -7.38 4.10 12.08
CA TYR A 202 -6.31 5.02 11.76
C TYR A 202 -6.63 6.46 12.19
N SER A 203 -7.78 6.98 11.78
CA SER A 203 -8.21 8.35 12.12
C SER A 203 -8.41 8.52 13.63
N ALA A 204 -8.96 7.52 14.30
CA ALA A 204 -9.13 7.53 15.75
C ALA A 204 -7.77 7.60 16.46
N GLU A 205 -6.79 6.81 16.04
CA GLU A 205 -5.46 6.81 16.63
C GLU A 205 -4.72 8.13 16.36
N GLN A 206 -4.80 8.67 15.15
CA GLN A 206 -4.21 9.97 14.80
C GLN A 206 -4.79 11.09 15.66
N ILE A 207 -6.10 11.14 15.81
CA ILE A 207 -6.76 12.18 16.63
C ILE A 207 -6.42 12.04 18.12
N ARG A 208 -6.27 10.82 18.60
CA ARG A 208 -5.87 10.53 19.98
C ARG A 208 -4.43 10.95 20.29
N THR A 209 -3.51 10.74 19.37
CA THR A 209 -2.05 10.90 19.59
C THR A 209 -1.48 12.18 19.03
N ASN A 210 -2.10 12.77 18.00
CA ASN A 210 -1.62 13.96 17.31
C ASN A 210 -2.58 15.13 17.50
N PHE A 211 -2.23 16.02 18.43
CA PHE A 211 -3.03 17.22 18.73
C PHE A 211 -3.17 18.15 17.52
N GLY A 212 -2.14 18.30 16.70
CA GLY A 212 -2.18 19.13 15.48
C GLY A 212 -3.18 18.59 14.47
N MET A 213 -3.18 17.29 14.20
CA MET A 213 -4.14 16.63 13.33
C MET A 213 -5.57 16.81 13.82
N LYS A 214 -5.80 16.64 15.13
CA LYS A 214 -7.11 16.88 15.75
C LYS A 214 -7.61 18.31 15.52
N GLN A 215 -6.75 19.30 15.70
CA GLN A 215 -7.11 20.72 15.49
C GLN A 215 -7.45 21.00 14.02
N ILE A 216 -6.65 20.51 13.09
CA ILE A 216 -6.90 20.66 11.65
C ILE A 216 -8.26 20.07 11.29
N LEU A 217 -8.56 18.86 11.77
CA LEU A 217 -9.83 18.20 11.51
C LEU A 217 -11.03 18.96 12.06
N VAL A 218 -10.96 19.45 13.30
CA VAL A 218 -12.00 20.26 13.91
C VAL A 218 -12.25 21.54 13.10
N VAL A 219 -11.19 22.27 12.77
CA VAL A 219 -11.30 23.51 11.98
C VAL A 219 -11.86 23.25 10.59
N PHE A 220 -11.43 22.17 9.94
CA PHE A 220 -11.95 21.79 8.63
C PHE A 220 -13.46 21.47 8.69
N MET A 221 -13.89 20.67 9.66
CA MET A 221 -15.31 20.34 9.84
C MET A 221 -16.16 21.59 10.10
N GLN A 222 -15.66 22.52 10.91
CA GLN A 222 -16.34 23.80 11.14
C GLN A 222 -16.49 24.61 9.84
N LYS A 223 -15.44 24.66 9.02
CA LYS A 223 -15.47 25.41 7.74
C LYS A 223 -16.46 24.85 6.72
N ILE A 224 -16.71 23.56 6.75
CA ILE A 224 -17.72 22.92 5.88
C ILE A 224 -19.13 22.87 6.49
N GLY A 225 -19.34 23.56 7.63
CA GLY A 225 -20.66 23.72 8.23
C GLY A 225 -21.03 22.68 9.29
N ILE A 226 -20.09 21.86 9.76
CA ILE A 226 -20.29 20.92 10.88
C ILE A 226 -19.77 21.61 12.17
N PRO A 227 -20.62 22.17 13.06
CA PRO A 227 -20.20 23.08 14.11
C PRO A 227 -19.70 22.37 15.38
N ILE A 228 -18.82 21.37 15.23
CA ILE A 228 -18.18 20.68 16.35
C ILE A 228 -17.18 21.59 17.05
N LYS A 229 -17.00 21.38 18.35
CA LYS A 229 -15.98 22.07 19.15
C LYS A 229 -14.77 21.22 19.41
N ASP A 230 -14.97 19.92 19.52
CA ASP A 230 -13.90 18.96 19.83
C ASP A 230 -14.29 17.56 19.34
N ILE A 231 -13.28 16.69 19.25
CA ILE A 231 -13.45 15.27 19.00
C ILE A 231 -12.75 14.53 20.14
N GLN A 232 -13.48 13.67 20.82
CA GLN A 232 -12.96 12.82 21.88
C GLN A 232 -12.83 11.39 21.36
N VAL A 233 -11.67 10.80 21.54
CA VAL A 233 -11.39 9.41 21.16
C VAL A 233 -10.92 8.64 22.37
N LYS A 234 -11.56 7.51 22.63
CA LYS A 234 -11.19 6.57 23.67
C LYS A 234 -10.94 5.21 23.02
N ILE A 235 -9.75 4.67 23.26
CA ILE A 235 -9.35 3.35 22.77
C ILE A 235 -9.06 2.48 23.98
N GLU A 236 -9.82 1.41 24.17
CA GLU A 236 -9.68 0.47 25.26
C GLU A 236 -9.38 -0.93 24.73
N ASN A 237 -8.34 -1.54 25.28
CA ASN A 237 -8.04 -2.94 25.02
C ASN A 237 -8.53 -3.76 26.22
N ARG A 238 -9.51 -4.62 26.01
CA ARG A 238 -9.93 -5.55 27.05
C ARG A 238 -9.66 -7.00 26.63
N GLN A 239 -9.31 -7.82 27.59
CA GLN A 239 -9.17 -9.25 27.33
C GLN A 239 -10.53 -9.85 27.01
N LEU A 240 -10.54 -10.71 26.00
CA LEU A 240 -11.71 -11.53 25.68
C LEU A 240 -11.97 -12.50 26.84
N THR A 241 -13.22 -12.58 27.25
CA THR A 241 -13.67 -13.42 28.36
C THR A 241 -14.75 -14.39 27.89
N THR A 242 -15.10 -15.33 28.75
CA THR A 242 -16.21 -16.27 28.52
C THR A 242 -17.58 -15.60 28.42
N GLN A 243 -17.70 -14.32 28.80
CA GLN A 243 -18.89 -13.51 28.58
C GLN A 243 -19.04 -13.05 27.13
N ASP A 244 -17.93 -12.94 26.38
CA ASP A 244 -17.92 -12.50 24.99
C ASP A 244 -18.18 -13.66 24.01
N MET A 245 -17.72 -14.86 24.34
CA MET A 245 -17.91 -16.07 23.53
C MET A 245 -17.65 -17.35 24.35
N PRO A 246 -18.17 -18.50 23.89
CA PRO A 246 -17.90 -19.80 24.52
C PRO A 246 -16.39 -20.09 24.61
N LEU A 247 -15.98 -20.75 25.70
CA LEU A 247 -14.57 -21.04 26.01
C LEU A 247 -13.84 -21.78 24.88
N GLU A 248 -14.51 -22.68 24.19
CA GLU A 248 -13.93 -23.43 23.06
C GLU A 248 -13.60 -22.53 21.87
N LEU A 249 -14.45 -21.52 21.61
CA LEU A 249 -14.22 -20.53 20.56
C LEU A 249 -13.12 -19.55 20.97
N LEU A 250 -13.10 -19.14 22.23
CA LEU A 250 -12.07 -18.28 22.80
C LEU A 250 -10.68 -18.91 22.64
N ASN A 251 -10.53 -20.17 22.99
CA ASN A 251 -9.28 -20.92 22.84
C ASN A 251 -8.88 -21.04 21.36
N LYS A 252 -9.82 -21.29 20.46
CA LYS A 252 -9.57 -21.34 19.01
C LYS A 252 -9.12 -19.99 18.46
N VAL A 253 -9.78 -18.90 18.84
CA VAL A 253 -9.40 -17.53 18.41
C VAL A 253 -8.01 -17.19 18.92
N GLN A 254 -7.69 -17.48 20.18
CA GLN A 254 -6.36 -17.26 20.74
C GLN A 254 -5.28 -18.09 20.03
N MET A 255 -5.56 -19.34 19.69
CA MET A 255 -4.64 -20.23 18.96
C MET A 255 -4.39 -19.76 17.51
N LEU A 256 -5.44 -19.32 16.80
CA LEU A 256 -5.37 -18.99 15.38
C LEU A 256 -4.87 -17.58 15.12
N THR A 257 -5.14 -16.64 16.02
CA THR A 257 -4.85 -15.20 15.78
C THR A 257 -3.77 -14.64 16.70
N GLY A 258 -3.41 -15.36 17.76
CA GLY A 258 -2.57 -14.82 18.85
C GLY A 258 -3.26 -13.67 19.62
N MET A 259 -4.47 -13.29 19.26
CA MET A 259 -5.21 -12.17 19.85
C MET A 259 -6.07 -12.66 21.01
N GLY A 260 -5.67 -12.31 22.23
CA GLY A 260 -6.47 -12.51 23.46
C GLY A 260 -7.24 -11.26 23.90
N SER A 261 -7.22 -10.18 23.12
CA SER A 261 -7.84 -8.89 23.49
C SER A 261 -8.72 -8.35 22.38
N LEU A 262 -9.81 -7.70 22.78
CA LEU A 262 -10.69 -6.92 21.90
C LEU A 262 -10.36 -5.43 22.07
N GLN A 263 -10.07 -4.75 20.95
CA GLN A 263 -9.93 -3.31 20.95
C GLN A 263 -11.30 -2.67 20.71
N THR A 264 -11.71 -1.81 21.61
CA THR A 264 -12.93 -1.00 21.47
C THR A 264 -12.53 0.45 21.24
N ILE A 265 -13.03 1.05 20.17
CA ILE A 265 -12.78 2.45 19.81
C ILE A 265 -14.09 3.21 19.94
N GLU A 266 -14.12 4.18 20.82
CA GLU A 266 -15.24 5.11 20.98
C GLU A 266 -14.82 6.50 20.50
N VAL A 267 -15.59 7.07 19.56
CA VAL A 267 -15.37 8.41 19.03
C VAL A 267 -16.61 9.24 19.30
N LYS A 268 -16.43 10.40 19.93
CA LYS A 268 -17.49 11.34 20.27
C LYS A 268 -17.21 12.72 19.68
N PHE A 269 -18.21 13.30 19.04
CA PHE A 269 -18.20 14.68 18.57
C PHE A 269 -18.82 15.60 19.62
N VAL A 270 -18.06 16.60 20.04
CA VAL A 270 -18.49 17.57 21.06
C VAL A 270 -19.03 18.79 20.34
N TYR A 271 -20.29 19.08 20.50
CA TYR A 271 -20.97 20.29 20.05
C TYR A 271 -21.08 21.32 21.20
N LYS A 272 -21.72 22.44 20.94
CA LYS A 272 -21.86 23.50 21.97
C LYS A 272 -22.66 23.01 23.18
N ASP A 273 -23.77 22.32 22.93
CA ASP A 273 -24.77 22.01 23.94
C ASP A 273 -25.01 20.50 24.12
N TYR A 274 -24.33 19.64 23.32
CA TYR A 274 -24.50 18.19 23.36
C TYR A 274 -23.26 17.46 22.85
N ILE A 275 -23.21 16.16 23.07
CA ILE A 275 -22.17 15.25 22.57
C ILE A 275 -22.87 14.11 21.83
N LEU A 276 -22.40 13.79 20.63
CA LEU A 276 -22.88 12.65 19.86
C LEU A 276 -21.77 11.61 19.72
N ASN A 277 -22.15 10.35 19.81
CA ASN A 277 -21.28 9.27 19.38
C ASN A 277 -21.21 9.28 17.84
N ILE A 278 -20.10 8.86 17.25
CA ILE A 278 -19.94 8.86 15.80
C ILE A 278 -21.05 8.09 15.07
N ASN A 279 -21.58 7.03 15.68
CA ASN A 279 -22.69 6.26 15.11
C ASN A 279 -24.03 7.00 15.07
N GLU A 280 -24.16 8.08 15.82
CA GLU A 280 -25.33 8.96 15.83
C GLU A 280 -25.20 10.11 14.81
N GLU A 281 -24.02 10.27 14.23
CA GLU A 281 -23.74 11.25 13.21
C GLU A 281 -24.28 10.84 11.83
N SER A 282 -24.41 11.84 10.94
CA SER A 282 -24.76 11.59 9.55
C SER A 282 -23.72 10.71 8.88
N GLN A 283 -24.12 9.89 7.90
CA GLN A 283 -23.19 9.08 7.12
C GLN A 283 -22.08 9.91 6.44
N GLY A 284 -22.40 11.15 6.04
CA GLY A 284 -21.43 12.08 5.49
C GLY A 284 -20.37 12.47 6.50
N THR A 285 -20.76 12.83 7.72
CA THR A 285 -19.85 13.16 8.83
C THR A 285 -18.97 11.97 9.19
N GLN A 286 -19.55 10.77 9.27
CA GLN A 286 -18.80 9.54 9.53
C GLN A 286 -17.75 9.26 8.45
N LYS A 287 -18.10 9.44 7.16
CA LYS A 287 -17.15 9.29 6.04
C LYS A 287 -16.05 10.34 6.08
N LEU A 288 -16.39 11.60 6.38
CA LEU A 288 -15.39 12.64 6.52
C LEU A 288 -14.40 12.34 7.64
N PHE A 289 -14.87 11.91 8.80
CA PHE A 289 -13.99 11.49 9.89
C PHE A 289 -12.99 10.41 9.45
N LYS A 290 -13.48 9.40 8.73
CA LYS A 290 -12.66 8.29 8.24
C LYS A 290 -11.63 8.73 7.20
N LEU A 291 -11.93 9.68 6.34
CA LEU A 291 -11.12 10.04 5.18
C LEU A 291 -10.14 11.20 5.43
N LEU A 292 -10.50 12.16 6.29
CA LEU A 292 -9.73 13.40 6.41
C LEU A 292 -8.33 13.23 6.98
N CYS A 293 -8.12 12.39 8.01
CA CYS A 293 -6.78 12.17 8.55
C CYS A 293 -5.83 11.58 7.50
N PRO A 294 -6.19 10.49 6.78
CA PRO A 294 -5.37 10.00 5.68
C PRO A 294 -5.12 11.02 4.57
N PHE A 295 -6.11 11.86 4.24
CA PHE A 295 -5.91 12.93 3.24
C PHE A 295 -4.93 14.00 3.71
N ILE A 296 -5.02 14.42 4.95
CA ILE A 296 -4.11 15.43 5.51
C ILE A 296 -2.68 14.90 5.52
N ASP A 297 -2.46 13.63 5.90
CA ASP A 297 -1.12 13.02 5.91
C ASP A 297 -0.45 12.95 4.54
N VAL A 298 -1.25 12.89 3.46
CA VAL A 298 -0.70 12.91 2.09
C VAL A 298 -0.37 14.32 1.63
N LEU A 299 -1.01 15.36 2.21
CA LEU A 299 -0.88 16.75 1.79
C LEU A 299 0.17 17.54 2.59
N VAL A 300 0.58 17.06 3.73
CA VAL A 300 1.56 17.70 4.64
C VAL A 300 2.88 16.95 4.61
#